data_2482198f040a9be7d70707358395a009
#
_entry.id   2482198f040a9be7d70707358395a009
#
_cell.length_a   1.000
_cell.length_b   1.000
_cell.length_c   1.000
_cell.angle_alpha   90.00
_cell.angle_beta   90.00
_cell.angle_gamma   90.00
#
_symmetry.space_group_name_H-M   'P 1'
#
loop_
_entity.id
_entity.type
_entity.pdbx_description
1 polymer ?
#
loop_
_entity_poly.entity_id
_entity_poly.type
_entity_poly.pdbx_seq_one_letter_code
_entity_poly.pdbx_strand_id
1 'polypeptide(L)'
;MKRIKNKPLILLAGCFLLLVFFITTSFVRPIPFTLAQDELAQAINNDRWDFTAEYAHPASGQRRYITGSYYVQCRKDTLIVSLPYYGRLNSAAGATNENPLDFKSTEFNLTKEVRKKGGWMVTINKPHPEVRSMSFTFFDNGNAQANFIMTNRTGIDFSGKVAPAK
;
A
#
# COMPACT_ATOMS: atom_id res chain seq x y z
N MET A 1 -38.35 49.48 -46.49
CA MET A 1 -38.16 48.58 -45.30
C MET A 1 -36.93 47.72 -45.54
N LYS A 2 -35.78 48.03 -44.87
CA LYS A 2 -34.54 47.25 -44.99
C LYS A 2 -34.42 46.29 -43.82
N ARG A 3 -34.48 44.99 -44.03
CA ARG A 3 -34.18 43.94 -43.06
C ARG A 3 -32.68 43.86 -42.85
N ILE A 4 -32.21 44.26 -41.71
CA ILE A 4 -30.80 44.09 -41.29
C ILE A 4 -30.61 42.62 -40.91
N LYS A 5 -29.71 41.91 -41.62
CA LYS A 5 -29.34 40.51 -41.34
C LYS A 5 -28.33 40.47 -40.23
N ASN A 6 -28.74 40.15 -38.98
CA ASN A 6 -27.84 39.97 -37.85
C ASN A 6 -27.18 38.56 -37.78
N LYS A 7 -26.89 37.94 -38.93
CA LYS A 7 -26.31 36.60 -38.99
C LYS A 7 -24.84 36.48 -38.52
N PRO A 8 -23.92 37.49 -38.73
CA PRO A 8 -22.55 37.31 -38.31
C PRO A 8 -22.32 37.39 -36.79
N LEU A 9 -23.17 38.11 -36.04
CA LEU A 9 -22.99 38.29 -34.60
C LEU A 9 -23.29 37.00 -33.81
N ILE A 10 -24.28 36.22 -34.24
CA ILE A 10 -24.64 34.93 -33.62
C ILE A 10 -23.54 33.87 -33.84
N LEU A 11 -22.90 33.87 -35.02
CA LEU A 11 -21.81 32.97 -35.33
C LEU A 11 -20.56 33.24 -34.47
N LEU A 12 -20.23 34.52 -34.23
CA LEU A 12 -19.11 34.92 -33.37
C LEU A 12 -19.33 34.56 -31.92
N ALA A 13 -20.55 34.71 -31.38
CA ALA A 13 -20.91 34.34 -30.02
C ALA A 13 -20.82 32.82 -29.80
N GLY A 14 -21.25 32.02 -30.80
CA GLY A 14 -21.16 30.56 -30.75
C GLY A 14 -19.72 30.04 -30.73
N CYS A 15 -18.82 30.62 -31.53
CA CYS A 15 -17.39 30.28 -31.53
C CYS A 15 -16.70 30.63 -30.24
N PHE A 16 -17.05 31.76 -29.60
CA PHE A 16 -16.46 32.17 -28.32
C PHE A 16 -16.90 31.24 -27.18
N LEU A 17 -18.15 30.77 -27.15
CA LEU A 17 -18.69 29.84 -26.17
C LEU A 17 -18.05 28.44 -26.30
N LEU A 18 -17.77 27.96 -27.51
CA LEU A 18 -17.05 26.72 -27.74
C LEU A 18 -15.58 26.81 -27.34
N LEU A 19 -14.93 27.95 -27.47
CA LEU A 19 -13.53 28.16 -27.11
C LEU A 19 -13.35 28.18 -25.57
N VAL A 20 -14.31 28.73 -24.84
CA VAL A 20 -14.33 28.73 -23.36
C VAL A 20 -14.56 27.32 -22.78
N PHE A 21 -15.35 26.48 -23.47
CA PHE A 21 -15.59 25.09 -23.04
C PHE A 21 -14.35 24.20 -23.12
N PHE A 22 -13.41 24.51 -24.04
CA PHE A 22 -12.16 23.75 -24.20
C PHE A 22 -11.09 24.07 -23.15
N ILE A 23 -11.18 25.18 -22.42
CA ILE A 23 -10.16 25.63 -21.45
C ILE A 23 -10.35 25.00 -20.07
N THR A 24 -11.51 24.39 -19.77
CA THR A 24 -11.83 23.81 -18.45
C THR A 24 -11.51 22.31 -18.32
N THR A 25 -10.93 21.67 -19.33
CA THR A 25 -10.39 20.32 -19.13
C THR A 25 -9.13 20.43 -18.30
N SER A 26 -9.28 20.34 -16.98
CA SER A 26 -8.17 20.15 -16.06
C SER A 26 -7.38 18.92 -16.49
N PHE A 27 -6.25 19.12 -17.14
CA PHE A 27 -5.29 18.06 -17.43
C PHE A 27 -4.78 17.53 -16.08
N VAL A 28 -5.45 16.52 -15.53
CA VAL A 28 -4.85 15.66 -14.54
C VAL A 28 -3.70 14.94 -15.25
N ARG A 29 -2.50 15.48 -15.12
CA ARG A 29 -1.30 14.82 -15.65
C ARG A 29 -1.14 13.51 -14.90
N PRO A 30 -1.19 12.34 -15.57
CA PRO A 30 -0.82 11.10 -14.92
C PRO A 30 0.62 11.25 -14.42
N ILE A 31 0.86 10.98 -13.14
CA ILE A 31 2.21 10.94 -12.58
C ILE A 31 2.96 9.87 -13.38
N PRO A 32 4.07 10.20 -14.06
CA PRO A 32 4.79 9.20 -14.81
C PRO A 32 5.24 8.07 -13.88
N PHE A 33 5.08 6.84 -14.32
CA PHE A 33 5.37 5.61 -13.57
C PHE A 33 6.78 5.62 -12.92
N THR A 34 7.76 6.20 -13.59
CA THR A 34 9.13 6.38 -13.09
C THR A 34 9.20 7.25 -11.83
N LEU A 35 8.45 8.35 -11.75
CA LEU A 35 8.44 9.20 -10.55
C LEU A 35 7.83 8.47 -9.34
N ALA A 36 6.78 7.70 -9.55
CA ALA A 36 6.17 6.90 -8.48
C ALA A 36 7.10 5.79 -7.99
N GLN A 37 7.92 5.21 -8.87
CA GLN A 37 8.96 4.23 -8.49
C GLN A 37 10.07 4.87 -7.66
N ASP A 38 10.53 6.06 -8.06
CA ASP A 38 11.59 6.78 -7.34
C ASP A 38 11.12 7.20 -5.94
N GLU A 39 9.89 7.65 -5.80
CA GLU A 39 9.28 7.98 -4.51
C GLU A 39 9.16 6.74 -3.61
N LEU A 40 8.73 5.61 -4.16
CA LEU A 40 8.65 4.35 -3.42
C LEU A 40 10.04 3.85 -3.00
N ALA A 41 11.04 3.94 -3.89
CA ALA A 41 12.41 3.59 -3.59
C ALA A 41 12.97 4.43 -2.43
N GLN A 42 12.75 5.74 -2.45
CA GLN A 42 13.16 6.64 -1.38
C GLN A 42 12.43 6.33 -0.07
N ALA A 43 11.13 6.04 -0.12
CA ALA A 43 10.35 5.68 1.06
C ALA A 43 10.87 4.40 1.72
N ILE A 44 11.18 3.36 0.93
CA ILE A 44 11.72 2.11 1.43
C ILE A 44 13.13 2.32 2.00
N ASN A 45 13.99 3.08 1.31
CA ASN A 45 15.35 3.38 1.78
C ASN A 45 15.36 4.16 3.10
N ASN A 46 14.38 5.02 3.30
CA ASN A 46 14.24 5.86 4.51
C ASN A 46 13.37 5.21 5.61
N ASP A 47 12.94 3.95 5.46
CA ASP A 47 12.06 3.23 6.39
C ASP A 47 10.73 3.98 6.67
N ARG A 48 10.15 4.57 5.62
CA ARG A 48 8.91 5.34 5.67
C ARG A 48 7.92 4.86 4.60
N TRP A 49 7.31 3.72 4.87
CA TRP A 49 6.39 3.08 3.95
C TRP A 49 5.15 2.52 4.66
N ASP A 50 4.07 2.37 3.90
CA ASP A 50 2.82 1.76 4.32
C ASP A 50 2.52 0.55 3.43
N PHE A 51 2.35 -0.62 4.04
CA PHE A 51 1.78 -1.80 3.40
C PHE A 51 0.30 -1.88 3.75
N THR A 52 -0.57 -1.99 2.74
CA THR A 52 -2.01 -2.23 2.91
C THR A 52 -2.34 -3.64 2.42
N ALA A 53 -2.90 -4.46 3.30
CA ALA A 53 -3.28 -5.83 2.98
C ALA A 53 -4.64 -5.86 2.28
N GLU A 54 -4.73 -6.61 1.17
CA GLU A 54 -5.96 -6.85 0.41
C GLU A 54 -6.44 -8.31 0.56
N TYR A 55 -5.50 -9.23 0.70
CA TYR A 55 -5.81 -10.65 0.86
C TYR A 55 -4.94 -11.27 1.93
N ALA A 56 -5.55 -12.18 2.70
CA ALA A 56 -4.87 -13.07 3.63
C ALA A 56 -4.79 -14.49 3.04
N HIS A 57 -3.65 -15.14 3.25
CA HIS A 57 -3.36 -16.50 2.84
C HIS A 57 -2.95 -17.30 4.08
N PRO A 58 -3.91 -17.84 4.87
CA PRO A 58 -3.60 -18.69 6.01
C PRO A 58 -2.86 -19.96 5.57
N ALA A 59 -1.97 -20.49 6.41
CA ALA A 59 -1.24 -21.73 6.14
C ALA A 59 -2.19 -22.94 5.92
N SER A 60 -3.38 -22.89 6.50
CA SER A 60 -4.46 -23.86 6.24
C SER A 60 -5.75 -23.12 5.91
N GLY A 61 -6.34 -23.43 4.75
CA GLY A 61 -7.59 -22.83 4.31
C GLY A 61 -7.46 -22.04 2.99
N GLN A 62 -8.55 -21.42 2.60
CA GLN A 62 -8.63 -20.69 1.36
C GLN A 62 -8.13 -19.24 1.54
N ARG A 63 -7.60 -18.67 0.46
CA ARG A 63 -7.33 -17.24 0.34
C ARG A 63 -8.60 -16.46 0.67
N ARG A 64 -8.44 -15.41 1.49
CA ARG A 64 -9.55 -14.56 1.92
C ARG A 64 -9.29 -13.12 1.44
N TYR A 65 -10.27 -12.55 0.76
CA TYR A 65 -10.31 -11.10 0.60
C TYR A 65 -10.66 -10.47 1.94
N ILE A 66 -9.90 -9.46 2.35
CA ILE A 66 -10.10 -8.78 3.63
C ILE A 66 -10.69 -7.39 3.37
N THR A 67 -11.83 -7.13 3.97
CA THR A 67 -12.52 -5.84 3.91
C THR A 67 -12.18 -5.03 5.15
N GLY A 68 -11.64 -3.84 4.99
CA GLY A 68 -11.24 -2.97 6.08
C GLY A 68 -9.85 -2.37 5.88
N SER A 69 -9.47 -1.48 6.77
CA SER A 69 -8.16 -0.83 6.74
C SER A 69 -7.16 -1.66 7.55
N TYR A 70 -6.55 -2.66 6.92
CA TYR A 70 -5.52 -3.49 7.52
C TYR A 70 -4.15 -3.15 6.93
N TYR A 71 -3.19 -2.84 7.79
CA TYR A 71 -1.93 -2.26 7.36
C TYR A 71 -0.74 -2.65 8.24
N VAL A 72 0.44 -2.44 7.68
CA VAL A 72 1.70 -2.33 8.39
C VAL A 72 2.33 -1.00 8.03
N GLN A 73 2.65 -0.19 9.02
CA GLN A 73 3.30 1.11 8.85
C GLN A 73 4.70 1.07 9.44
N CYS A 74 5.69 1.42 8.64
CA CYS A 74 7.05 1.64 9.09
C CYS A 74 7.35 3.13 9.12
N ARG A 75 7.85 3.62 10.24
CA ARG A 75 8.17 5.03 10.49
C ARG A 75 9.54 5.13 11.15
N LYS A 76 10.57 4.69 10.42
CA LYS A 76 11.94 4.65 10.90
C LYS A 76 12.11 3.81 12.19
N ASP A 77 11.81 4.39 13.34
CA ASP A 77 11.99 3.77 14.66
C ASP A 77 10.69 3.17 15.22
N THR A 78 9.60 3.22 14.46
CA THR A 78 8.29 2.75 14.90
C THR A 78 7.66 1.86 13.84
N LEU A 79 7.20 0.71 14.27
CA LEU A 79 6.45 -0.24 13.48
C LEU A 79 5.04 -0.36 14.07
N ILE A 80 4.01 -0.17 13.25
CA ILE A 80 2.62 -0.36 13.62
C ILE A 80 2.06 -1.45 12.75
N VAL A 81 1.52 -2.50 13.35
CA VAL A 81 0.90 -3.63 12.67
C VAL A 81 -0.55 -3.70 13.11
N SER A 82 -1.47 -3.69 12.16
CA SER A 82 -2.90 -3.91 12.39
C SER A 82 -3.42 -4.79 11.25
N LEU A 83 -3.32 -6.11 11.44
CA LEU A 83 -3.70 -7.13 10.46
C LEU A 83 -4.61 -8.17 11.11
N PRO A 84 -5.56 -8.77 10.38
CA PRO A 84 -6.38 -9.85 10.92
C PRO A 84 -5.57 -11.15 10.94
N TYR A 85 -5.68 -11.93 12.02
CA TYR A 85 -5.04 -13.23 12.10
C TYR A 85 -6.05 -14.37 11.93
N TYR A 86 -5.79 -15.27 10.98
CA TYR A 86 -6.64 -16.42 10.65
C TYR A 86 -5.93 -17.77 10.84
N GLY A 87 -4.87 -17.79 11.64
CA GLY A 87 -4.12 -19.01 11.92
C GLY A 87 -4.64 -19.77 13.14
N ARG A 88 -3.89 -20.81 13.53
CA ARG A 88 -4.18 -21.68 14.69
C ARG A 88 -3.06 -21.58 15.70
N LEU A 89 -3.38 -21.82 16.96
CA LEU A 89 -2.40 -22.03 18.02
C LEU A 89 -1.71 -23.39 17.82
N ASN A 90 -0.39 -23.40 17.90
CA ASN A 90 0.41 -24.63 17.90
C ASN A 90 0.65 -25.15 19.32
N SER A 91 0.61 -24.26 20.32
CA SER A 91 0.79 -24.57 21.73
C SER A 91 -0.02 -23.60 22.59
N ALA A 92 -0.65 -24.12 23.64
CA ALA A 92 -1.40 -23.31 24.60
C ALA A 92 -0.50 -22.51 25.57
N ALA A 93 0.79 -22.83 25.64
CA ALA A 93 1.73 -22.15 26.54
C ALA A 93 1.99 -20.71 26.07
N GLY A 94 1.58 -19.73 26.88
CA GLY A 94 1.79 -18.30 26.63
C GLY A 94 0.87 -17.69 25.56
N ALA A 95 -0.19 -18.37 25.16
CA ALA A 95 -1.14 -17.86 24.19
C ALA A 95 -2.08 -16.84 24.83
N THR A 96 -2.14 -15.65 24.26
CA THR A 96 -3.18 -14.67 24.56
C THR A 96 -4.38 -14.88 23.65
N ASN A 97 -5.58 -14.46 24.10
CA ASN A 97 -6.78 -14.43 23.24
C ASN A 97 -6.80 -13.19 22.31
N GLU A 98 -5.77 -12.35 22.40
CA GLU A 98 -5.65 -11.14 21.58
C GLU A 98 -5.15 -11.46 20.18
N ASN A 99 -5.42 -10.53 19.26
CA ASN A 99 -4.91 -10.63 17.89
C ASN A 99 -3.38 -10.42 17.90
N PRO A 100 -2.57 -11.43 17.56
CA PRO A 100 -1.11 -11.34 17.62
C PRO A 100 -0.51 -10.41 16.56
N LEU A 101 -1.32 -9.94 15.61
CA LEU A 101 -0.93 -9.02 14.54
C LEU A 101 -1.56 -7.63 14.71
N ASP A 102 -1.86 -7.25 15.96
CA ASP A 102 -2.30 -5.89 16.31
C ASP A 102 -1.37 -5.36 17.41
N PHE A 103 -0.29 -4.68 17.02
CA PHE A 103 0.72 -4.17 17.93
C PHE A 103 1.48 -2.96 17.38
N LYS A 104 2.13 -2.24 18.29
CA LYS A 104 3.13 -1.22 18.00
C LYS A 104 4.45 -1.63 18.62
N SER A 105 5.56 -1.49 17.88
CA SER A 105 6.91 -1.80 18.34
C SER A 105 7.89 -0.69 17.99
N THR A 106 8.84 -0.47 18.88
CA THR A 106 10.03 0.37 18.67
C THR A 106 11.32 -0.42 18.81
N GLU A 107 11.21 -1.73 19.11
CA GLU A 107 12.33 -2.65 19.29
C GLU A 107 12.28 -3.72 18.21
N PHE A 108 12.98 -3.52 17.10
CA PHE A 108 13.06 -4.48 16.01
C PHE A 108 14.35 -4.28 15.19
N ASN A 109 14.79 -5.34 14.50
CA ASN A 109 15.90 -5.28 13.56
C ASN A 109 15.35 -5.35 12.13
N LEU A 110 15.59 -4.31 11.35
CA LEU A 110 15.16 -4.21 9.96
C LEU A 110 16.37 -4.35 9.04
N THR A 111 16.24 -5.20 8.02
CA THR A 111 17.21 -5.37 6.93
C THR A 111 16.52 -5.19 5.59
N LYS A 112 17.25 -4.62 4.62
CA LYS A 112 16.73 -4.34 3.27
C LYS A 112 17.68 -4.89 2.22
N GLU A 113 17.13 -5.51 1.18
CA GLU A 113 17.89 -6.03 0.05
C GLU A 113 17.18 -5.66 -1.25
N VAL A 114 17.95 -5.16 -2.22
CA VAL A 114 17.44 -4.96 -3.60
C VAL A 114 17.42 -6.31 -4.30
N ARG A 115 16.31 -6.67 -4.90
CA ARG A 115 16.12 -7.95 -5.58
C ARG A 115 16.67 -7.89 -7.00
N LYS A 116 17.30 -8.99 -7.45
CA LYS A 116 17.84 -9.12 -8.83
C LYS A 116 16.78 -8.96 -9.94
N LYS A 117 15.52 -9.25 -9.62
CA LYS A 117 14.37 -9.15 -10.57
C LYS A 117 13.53 -7.86 -10.39
N GLY A 118 14.10 -6.83 -9.77
CA GLY A 118 13.45 -5.59 -9.40
C GLY A 118 12.71 -5.65 -8.06
N GLY A 119 12.52 -4.47 -7.46
CA GLY A 119 11.90 -4.32 -6.16
C GLY A 119 12.81 -4.61 -4.98
N TRP A 120 12.24 -4.76 -3.80
CA TRP A 120 12.96 -4.88 -2.52
C TRP A 120 12.45 -6.05 -1.70
N MET A 121 13.33 -6.61 -0.89
CA MET A 121 12.98 -7.48 0.22
C MET A 121 13.31 -6.75 1.52
N VAL A 122 12.33 -6.58 2.38
CA VAL A 122 12.49 -5.98 3.71
C VAL A 122 12.16 -7.05 4.73
N THR A 123 13.10 -7.34 5.64
CA THR A 123 12.92 -8.31 6.71
C THR A 123 13.02 -7.62 8.05
N ILE A 124 12.04 -7.87 8.91
CA ILE A 124 11.95 -7.34 10.27
C ILE A 124 11.96 -8.52 11.24
N ASN A 125 12.97 -8.57 12.11
CA ASN A 125 13.14 -9.64 13.07
C ASN A 125 12.71 -9.21 14.47
N LYS A 126 12.03 -10.12 15.17
CA LYS A 126 11.59 -9.96 16.56
C LYS A 126 10.83 -8.66 16.86
N PRO A 127 9.85 -8.26 16.04
CA PRO A 127 9.11 -7.04 16.29
C PRO A 127 8.15 -7.16 17.48
N HIS A 128 7.78 -8.39 17.87
CA HIS A 128 6.85 -8.70 18.94
C HIS A 128 7.10 -10.12 19.48
N PRO A 129 6.83 -10.43 20.76
CA PRO A 129 7.05 -11.77 21.33
C PRO A 129 6.37 -12.91 20.56
N GLU A 130 5.17 -12.68 20.03
CA GLU A 130 4.43 -13.66 19.23
C GLU A 130 4.84 -13.71 17.74
N VAL A 131 5.63 -12.74 17.26
CA VAL A 131 6.08 -12.66 15.88
C VAL A 131 7.61 -12.82 15.81
N ARG A 132 8.06 -13.95 15.26
CA ARG A 132 9.49 -14.24 15.11
C ARG A 132 10.12 -13.33 14.03
N SER A 133 9.47 -13.23 12.88
CA SER A 133 9.92 -12.36 11.78
C SER A 133 8.78 -12.04 10.83
N MET A 134 8.94 -10.93 10.14
CA MET A 134 8.10 -10.51 9.03
C MET A 134 8.99 -10.23 7.82
N SER A 135 8.62 -10.74 6.65
CA SER A 135 9.34 -10.49 5.40
C SER A 135 8.38 -9.89 4.38
N PHE A 136 8.75 -8.76 3.84
CA PHE A 136 8.00 -8.07 2.79
C PHE A 136 8.75 -8.16 1.47
N THR A 137 8.05 -8.54 0.41
CA THR A 137 8.52 -8.40 -0.96
C THR A 137 7.75 -7.26 -1.60
N PHE A 138 8.43 -6.17 -1.87
CA PHE A 138 7.88 -5.01 -2.57
C PHE A 138 8.29 -5.07 -4.04
N PHE A 139 7.35 -4.86 -4.93
CA PHE A 139 7.57 -4.83 -6.38
C PHE A 139 7.54 -3.39 -6.88
N ASP A 140 8.24 -3.13 -7.98
CA ASP A 140 8.35 -1.79 -8.58
C ASP A 140 7.00 -1.17 -8.97
N ASN A 141 5.99 -2.00 -9.19
CA ASN A 141 4.62 -1.57 -9.52
C ASN A 141 3.74 -1.28 -8.29
N GLY A 142 4.32 -1.24 -7.08
CA GLY A 142 3.59 -1.01 -5.84
C GLY A 142 2.81 -2.22 -5.32
N ASN A 143 2.86 -3.38 -5.99
CA ASN A 143 2.34 -4.61 -5.40
C ASN A 143 3.27 -5.06 -4.26
N ALA A 144 2.70 -5.79 -3.31
CA ALA A 144 3.47 -6.29 -2.18
C ALA A 144 2.96 -7.64 -1.69
N GLN A 145 3.88 -8.43 -1.17
CA GLN A 145 3.62 -9.67 -0.44
C GLN A 145 4.29 -9.58 0.93
N ALA A 146 3.62 -10.08 1.95
CA ALA A 146 4.14 -10.13 3.31
C ALA A 146 3.98 -11.55 3.87
N ASN A 147 5.05 -12.07 4.48
CA ASN A 147 5.07 -13.36 5.16
C ASN A 147 5.35 -13.13 6.65
N PHE A 148 4.57 -13.73 7.50
CA PHE A 148 4.68 -13.65 8.96
C PHE A 148 5.00 -15.02 9.54
N ILE A 149 6.16 -15.14 10.17
CA ILE A 149 6.57 -16.32 10.94
C ILE A 149 6.26 -16.06 12.41
N MET A 150 5.32 -16.84 12.93
CA MET A 150 4.86 -16.71 14.32
C MET A 150 5.69 -17.60 15.27
N THR A 151 5.68 -17.29 16.56
CA THR A 151 6.39 -18.09 17.58
C THR A 151 5.60 -19.33 17.97
N ASN A 152 4.35 -19.17 18.39
CA ASN A 152 3.50 -20.26 18.93
C ASN A 152 2.23 -20.48 18.11
N ARG A 153 2.17 -19.94 16.90
CA ARG A 153 1.02 -19.99 16.00
C ARG A 153 1.46 -20.37 14.59
N THR A 154 0.54 -20.80 13.75
CA THR A 154 0.81 -21.01 12.33
C THR A 154 1.13 -19.69 11.65
N GLY A 155 2.10 -19.69 10.73
CA GLY A 155 2.40 -18.52 9.91
C GLY A 155 1.23 -18.11 9.03
N ILE A 156 1.28 -16.88 8.53
CA ILE A 156 0.27 -16.33 7.63
C ILE A 156 0.94 -15.39 6.63
N ASP A 157 0.46 -15.43 5.39
CA ASP A 157 0.90 -14.54 4.32
C ASP A 157 -0.21 -13.55 3.96
N PHE A 158 0.21 -12.41 3.47
CA PHE A 158 -0.69 -11.39 2.92
C PHE A 158 -0.20 -10.93 1.56
N SER A 159 -1.14 -10.52 0.71
CA SER A 159 -0.84 -9.76 -0.49
C SER A 159 -1.63 -8.47 -0.53
N GLY A 160 -1.05 -7.44 -1.12
CA GLY A 160 -1.64 -6.11 -1.14
C GLY A 160 -0.74 -5.10 -1.86
N LYS A 161 -0.70 -3.88 -1.33
CA LYS A 161 0.00 -2.75 -1.91
C LYS A 161 0.99 -2.14 -0.93
N VAL A 162 2.06 -1.58 -1.47
CA VAL A 162 2.99 -0.71 -0.73
C VAL A 162 2.95 0.70 -1.32
N ALA A 163 3.04 1.68 -0.46
CA ALA A 163 3.10 3.09 -0.82
C ALA A 163 4.07 3.85 0.09
N PRO A 164 4.59 5.00 -0.34
CA PRO A 164 5.27 5.94 0.54
C PRO A 164 4.39 6.33 1.73
N ALA A 165 5.00 6.48 2.90
CA ALA A 165 4.31 6.95 4.09
C ALA A 165 3.78 8.38 3.88
N LYS A 166 2.55 8.60 4.25
CA LYS A 166 1.94 9.93 4.27
C LYS A 166 2.36 10.73 5.50
#